data_f4e121d0a19648d8d7fe7bc6864a3ce6
#
_entry.id   f4e121d0a19648d8d7fe7bc6864a3ce6
#
_cell.length_a   1.000
_cell.length_b   1.000
_cell.length_c   1.000
_cell.angle_alpha   90.00
_cell.angle_beta   90.00
_cell.angle_gamma   90.00
#
_symmetry.space_group_name_H-M   'P 1'
#
loop_
_entity.id
_entity.type
_entity.pdbx_description
1 polymer ?
#
loop_
_entity_poly.entity_id
_entity_poly.type
_entity_poly.pdbx_seq_one_letter_code
_entity_poly.pdbx_strand_id
1 'polypeptide(L)'
;MKKLVAVVLIGGSWMLSEATARAQTTPPKESTTHVIRDQDLNLLRQDLRSKRKQLIAANLKLTDTEATKFWPVYDQYVTELIAINDKKFSLIQDYADNWGKLTNEQSLLFIRQWLDMDIATAELRQKYVPIVSKILDGKKTATFFQLDRRIAMMMELQVSSQMPLVQEQEQ
;
A
#
# COMPACT_ATOMS: atom_id res chain seq x y z
N MET A 1 -18.19 31.29 -39.22
CA MET A 1 -17.44 31.98 -40.30
C MET A 1 -16.34 31.05 -40.75
N LYS A 2 -16.40 30.69 -42.00
CA LYS A 2 -15.51 29.79 -42.74
C LYS A 2 -14.15 30.45 -42.98
N LYS A 3 -13.07 29.67 -42.97
CA LYS A 3 -11.86 29.80 -43.83
C LYS A 3 -11.04 28.51 -43.59
N LEU A 4 -11.01 27.52 -44.41
CA LEU A 4 -10.48 27.31 -45.78
C LEU A 4 -8.98 27.63 -45.92
N VAL A 5 -8.23 26.55 -46.19
CA VAL A 5 -7.27 26.28 -47.29
C VAL A 5 -5.80 26.53 -46.96
N ALA A 6 -4.93 25.54 -47.12
CA ALA A 6 -4.25 25.28 -48.39
C ALA A 6 -3.46 23.96 -48.37
N VAL A 7 -3.73 23.15 -49.37
CA VAL A 7 -2.93 22.02 -49.85
C VAL A 7 -1.75 22.57 -50.65
N VAL A 8 -0.52 22.12 -50.35
CA VAL A 8 0.59 22.25 -51.30
C VAL A 8 1.19 20.87 -51.54
N LEU A 9 0.90 20.33 -52.69
CA LEU A 9 1.62 19.23 -53.31
C LEU A 9 2.88 19.77 -53.97
N ILE A 10 4.03 19.26 -53.61
CA ILE A 10 5.21 19.29 -54.47
C ILE A 10 5.80 17.90 -54.51
N GLY A 11 5.79 17.33 -55.69
CA GLY A 11 6.35 16.05 -56.02
C GLY A 11 7.85 16.10 -56.21
N GLY A 12 8.43 14.93 -56.22
CA GLY A 12 9.69 14.72 -56.89
C GLY A 12 10.70 13.89 -56.13
N SER A 13 10.94 12.80 -56.69
CA SER A 13 12.23 12.12 -56.85
C SER A 13 12.40 10.81 -56.11
N TRP A 14 12.31 9.76 -56.87
CA TRP A 14 12.73 8.41 -56.54
C TRP A 14 14.25 8.36 -56.37
N MET A 15 14.69 7.96 -55.16
CA MET A 15 16.00 7.34 -54.96
C MET A 15 15.78 6.00 -54.26
N LEU A 16 16.04 4.91 -54.97
CA LEU A 16 16.23 3.60 -54.37
C LEU A 16 17.44 3.68 -53.45
N SER A 17 17.22 3.52 -52.16
CA SER A 17 18.28 3.26 -51.22
C SER A 17 17.96 1.93 -50.54
N GLU A 18 18.78 0.93 -50.79
CA GLU A 18 18.75 -0.39 -50.15
C GLU A 18 18.94 -0.18 -48.64
N ALA A 19 17.85 -0.22 -47.90
CA ALA A 19 17.90 -0.23 -46.46
C ALA A 19 18.14 -1.68 -46.01
N THR A 20 19.41 -1.98 -45.71
CA THR A 20 19.79 -3.14 -44.88
C THR A 20 18.90 -3.18 -43.65
N ALA A 21 18.09 -4.23 -43.56
CA ALA A 21 17.26 -4.53 -42.39
C ALA A 21 18.21 -4.76 -41.17
N ARG A 22 18.44 -3.71 -40.44
CA ARG A 22 19.06 -3.79 -39.12
C ARG A 22 17.97 -4.29 -38.18
N ALA A 23 18.04 -5.55 -37.82
CA ALA A 23 17.24 -6.12 -36.75
C ALA A 23 17.44 -5.26 -35.51
N GLN A 24 16.41 -4.46 -35.18
CA GLN A 24 16.33 -3.80 -33.89
C GLN A 24 16.06 -4.90 -32.86
N THR A 25 17.14 -5.36 -32.24
CA THR A 25 17.05 -6.10 -31.00
C THR A 25 16.45 -5.14 -29.97
N THR A 26 15.16 -5.26 -29.72
CA THR A 26 14.51 -4.68 -28.55
C THR A 26 15.31 -5.11 -27.34
N PRO A 27 15.83 -4.17 -26.51
CA PRO A 27 16.49 -4.55 -25.28
C PRO A 27 15.48 -5.32 -24.42
N PRO A 28 15.89 -6.36 -23.72
CA PRO A 28 15.02 -7.06 -22.80
C PRO A 28 14.44 -6.03 -21.85
N LYS A 29 13.11 -6.02 -21.72
CA LYS A 29 12.41 -5.23 -20.72
C LYS A 29 12.91 -5.77 -19.38
N GLU A 30 13.93 -5.12 -18.82
CA GLU A 30 14.35 -5.34 -17.44
C GLU A 30 13.11 -5.15 -16.58
N SER A 31 12.52 -6.25 -16.17
CA SER A 31 11.63 -6.28 -15.03
C SER A 31 12.47 -5.82 -13.85
N THR A 32 12.46 -4.53 -13.60
CA THR A 32 12.99 -3.95 -12.39
C THR A 32 12.04 -4.37 -11.27
N THR A 33 12.15 -5.64 -10.87
CA THR A 33 11.68 -6.08 -9.57
C THR A 33 12.57 -5.33 -8.59
N HIS A 34 12.12 -4.17 -8.15
CA HIS A 34 12.73 -3.47 -7.03
C HIS A 34 12.55 -4.38 -5.82
N VAL A 35 13.54 -5.24 -5.59
CA VAL A 35 13.70 -5.89 -4.29
C VAL A 35 13.94 -4.74 -3.32
N ILE A 36 12.87 -4.33 -2.64
CA ILE A 36 12.94 -3.33 -1.57
C ILE A 36 13.83 -3.95 -0.49
N ARG A 37 15.00 -3.38 -0.28
CA ARG A 37 15.95 -3.89 0.72
C ARG A 37 15.36 -3.73 2.10
N ASP A 38 15.64 -4.66 3.02
CA ASP A 38 15.14 -4.64 4.41
C ASP A 38 15.38 -3.30 5.12
N GLN A 39 16.48 -2.61 4.79
CA GLN A 39 16.77 -1.28 5.32
C GLN A 39 15.80 -0.21 4.82
N ASP A 40 15.43 -0.24 3.53
CA ASP A 40 14.50 0.71 2.93
C ASP A 40 13.09 0.51 3.51
N LEU A 41 12.72 -0.75 3.78
CA LEU A 41 11.48 -1.11 4.44
C LEU A 41 11.40 -0.62 5.89
N ASN A 42 12.50 -0.76 6.63
CA ASN A 42 12.54 -0.27 8.01
C ASN A 42 12.44 1.25 8.09
N LEU A 43 13.10 1.97 7.19
CA LEU A 43 12.97 3.43 7.08
C LEU A 43 11.56 3.85 6.71
N LEU A 44 10.94 3.18 5.74
CA LEU A 44 9.56 3.43 5.35
C LEU A 44 8.59 3.18 6.51
N ARG A 45 8.78 2.10 7.27
CA ARG A 45 7.98 1.78 8.47
C ARG A 45 8.10 2.87 9.55
N GLN A 46 9.31 3.37 9.80
CA GLN A 46 9.53 4.45 10.78
C GLN A 46 8.86 5.75 10.34
N ASP A 47 8.98 6.11 9.07
CA ASP A 47 8.35 7.30 8.49
C ASP A 47 6.81 7.20 8.56
N LEU A 48 6.24 6.06 8.21
CA LEU A 48 4.80 5.82 8.32
C LEU A 48 4.29 5.90 9.76
N ARG A 49 5.05 5.38 10.74
CA ARG A 49 4.71 5.48 12.17
C ARG A 49 4.68 6.94 12.63
N SER A 50 5.71 7.69 12.27
CA SER A 50 5.82 9.12 12.60
C SER A 50 4.69 9.92 11.97
N LYS A 51 4.43 9.72 10.68
CA LYS A 51 3.34 10.36 9.95
C LYS A 51 1.97 10.01 10.54
N ARG A 52 1.75 8.76 10.94
CA ARG A 52 0.51 8.32 11.59
C ARG A 52 0.25 9.11 12.88
N LYS A 53 1.24 9.20 13.79
CA LYS A 53 1.11 9.93 15.04
C LYS A 53 0.83 11.43 14.79
N GLN A 54 1.54 12.03 13.82
CA GLN A 54 1.33 13.42 13.41
C GLN A 54 -0.08 13.65 12.86
N LEU A 55 -0.60 12.75 12.01
CA LEU A 55 -1.96 12.86 11.47
C LEU A 55 -3.02 12.75 12.56
N ILE A 56 -2.85 11.85 13.53
CA ILE A 56 -3.75 11.75 14.68
C ILE A 56 -3.68 13.04 15.50
N ALA A 57 -2.48 13.52 15.84
CA ALA A 57 -2.29 14.75 16.64
C ALA A 57 -2.89 16.00 15.96
N ALA A 58 -2.78 16.09 14.64
CA ALA A 58 -3.32 17.23 13.88
C ALA A 58 -4.86 17.25 13.82
N ASN A 59 -5.51 16.09 13.89
CA ASN A 59 -6.95 15.95 13.68
C ASN A 59 -7.75 15.61 14.95
N LEU A 60 -7.08 15.16 16.02
CA LEU A 60 -7.69 14.85 17.31
C LEU A 60 -7.35 15.95 18.31
N LYS A 61 -8.30 16.87 18.53
CA LYS A 61 -8.11 17.99 19.46
C LYS A 61 -8.20 17.50 20.90
N LEU A 62 -7.06 17.31 21.53
CA LEU A 62 -6.94 16.89 22.93
C LEU A 62 -6.63 18.12 23.81
N THR A 63 -7.19 18.14 25.02
CA THR A 63 -6.68 18.99 26.10
C THR A 63 -5.36 18.44 26.62
N ASP A 64 -4.58 19.22 27.35
CA ASP A 64 -3.31 18.77 27.92
C ASP A 64 -3.48 17.57 28.85
N THR A 65 -4.57 17.56 29.65
CA THR A 65 -4.91 16.44 30.53
C THR A 65 -5.25 15.17 29.75
N GLU A 66 -6.02 15.29 28.67
CA GLU A 66 -6.34 14.16 27.79
C GLU A 66 -5.08 13.65 27.09
N ALA A 67 -4.27 14.54 26.54
CA ALA A 67 -3.05 14.19 25.81
C ALA A 67 -2.06 13.41 26.70
N THR A 68 -1.86 13.86 27.94
CA THR A 68 -0.97 13.17 28.90
C THR A 68 -1.40 11.72 29.16
N LYS A 69 -2.71 11.43 29.16
CA LYS A 69 -3.25 10.07 29.39
C LYS A 69 -3.37 9.28 28.11
N PHE A 70 -3.70 9.92 27.00
CA PHE A 70 -3.97 9.28 25.72
C PHE A 70 -2.72 8.76 25.04
N TRP A 71 -1.65 9.54 24.95
CA TRP A 71 -0.47 9.14 24.20
C TRP A 71 0.21 7.87 24.68
N PRO A 72 0.34 7.58 25.98
CA PRO A 72 0.85 6.29 26.43
C PRO A 72 -0.01 5.11 25.97
N VAL A 73 -1.34 5.25 26.01
CA VAL A 73 -2.27 4.21 25.55
C VAL A 73 -2.21 4.05 24.03
N TYR A 74 -2.09 5.15 23.29
CA TYR A 74 -1.86 5.14 21.86
C TYR A 74 -0.57 4.40 21.48
N ASP A 75 0.52 4.66 22.19
CA ASP A 75 1.81 4.02 21.91
C ASP A 75 1.75 2.50 22.17
N GLN A 76 1.01 2.04 23.19
CA GLN A 76 0.72 0.61 23.41
C GLN A 76 -0.13 0.01 22.28
N TYR A 77 -1.21 0.68 21.89
CA TYR A 77 -2.06 0.28 20.76
C TYR A 77 -1.23 0.12 19.48
N VAL A 78 -0.40 1.09 19.17
CA VAL A 78 0.44 1.07 17.96
C VAL A 78 1.48 -0.05 18.03
N THR A 79 2.04 -0.35 19.19
CA THR A 79 2.97 -1.48 19.38
C THR A 79 2.31 -2.82 19.03
N GLU A 80 1.09 -3.06 19.53
CA GLU A 80 0.34 -4.28 19.20
C GLU A 80 -0.06 -4.31 17.72
N LEU A 81 -0.47 -3.18 17.16
CA LEU A 81 -0.81 -3.07 15.73
C LEU A 81 0.40 -3.35 14.82
N ILE A 82 1.59 -2.92 15.21
CA ILE A 82 2.83 -3.21 14.50
C ILE A 82 3.08 -4.70 14.43
N ALA A 83 2.90 -5.43 15.53
CA ALA A 83 3.10 -6.88 15.57
C ALA A 83 2.16 -7.63 14.60
N ILE A 84 0.93 -7.15 14.41
CA ILE A 84 0.00 -7.69 13.41
C ILE A 84 0.47 -7.34 11.99
N ASN A 85 0.84 -6.08 11.77
CA ASN A 85 1.30 -5.62 10.46
C ASN A 85 2.60 -6.28 10.01
N ASP A 86 3.51 -6.60 10.94
CA ASP A 86 4.74 -7.31 10.63
C ASP A 86 4.46 -8.74 10.13
N LYS A 87 3.47 -9.42 10.71
CA LYS A 87 3.01 -10.73 10.21
C LYS A 87 2.37 -10.61 8.81
N LYS A 88 1.51 -9.60 8.62
CA LYS A 88 0.88 -9.33 7.30
C LYS A 88 1.94 -9.03 6.25
N PHE A 89 2.97 -8.28 6.63
CA PHE A 89 4.08 -7.95 5.75
C PHE A 89 4.90 -9.19 5.34
N SER A 90 5.26 -10.06 6.30
CA SER A 90 5.95 -11.33 6.00
C SER A 90 5.12 -12.20 5.04
N LEU A 91 3.80 -12.27 5.28
CA LEU A 91 2.89 -13.00 4.39
C LEU A 91 2.90 -12.44 2.96
N ILE A 92 2.95 -11.12 2.81
CA ILE A 92 3.02 -10.45 1.50
C ILE A 92 4.36 -10.73 0.81
N GLN A 93 5.47 -10.72 1.55
CA GLN A 93 6.79 -11.06 1.00
C GLN A 93 6.82 -12.52 0.51
N ASP A 94 6.36 -13.46 1.33
CA ASP A 94 6.29 -14.86 0.96
C ASP A 94 5.42 -15.09 -0.30
N TYR A 95 4.33 -14.34 -0.41
CA TYR A 95 3.49 -14.33 -1.60
C TYR A 95 4.24 -13.80 -2.83
N ALA A 96 4.93 -12.66 -2.70
CA ALA A 96 5.67 -12.04 -3.80
C ALA A 96 6.80 -12.94 -4.32
N ASP A 97 7.53 -13.60 -3.42
CA ASP A 97 8.63 -14.50 -3.76
C ASP A 97 8.16 -15.78 -4.47
N ASN A 98 6.93 -16.19 -4.20
CA ASN A 98 6.33 -17.39 -4.78
C ASN A 98 5.24 -17.09 -5.82
N TRP A 99 5.08 -15.84 -6.21
CA TRP A 99 4.07 -15.43 -7.17
C TRP A 99 4.20 -16.21 -8.49
N GLY A 100 3.06 -16.69 -9.00
CA GLY A 100 3.02 -17.54 -10.22
C GLY A 100 3.46 -18.99 -10.02
N LYS A 101 3.83 -19.40 -8.78
CA LYS A 101 4.24 -20.78 -8.44
C LYS A 101 3.36 -21.40 -7.35
N LEU A 102 2.40 -20.66 -6.83
CA LEU A 102 1.52 -21.14 -5.75
C LEU A 102 0.60 -22.25 -6.25
N THR A 103 0.49 -23.33 -5.49
CA THR A 103 -0.57 -24.32 -5.67
C THR A 103 -1.93 -23.75 -5.23
N ASN A 104 -3.01 -24.45 -5.60
CA ASN A 104 -4.37 -24.10 -5.16
C ASN A 104 -4.46 -24.04 -3.64
N GLU A 105 -3.88 -25.01 -2.93
CA GLU A 105 -3.86 -25.09 -1.47
C GLU A 105 -3.09 -23.93 -0.86
N GLN A 106 -1.93 -23.58 -1.43
CA GLN A 106 -1.12 -22.44 -0.99
C GLN A 106 -1.85 -21.11 -1.20
N SER A 107 -2.54 -20.95 -2.33
CA SER A 107 -3.35 -19.78 -2.63
C SER A 107 -4.51 -19.60 -1.64
N LEU A 108 -5.20 -20.71 -1.29
CA LEU A 108 -6.25 -20.69 -0.27
C LEU A 108 -5.71 -20.42 1.13
N LEU A 109 -4.53 -20.95 1.46
CA LEU A 109 -3.87 -20.70 2.74
C LEU A 109 -3.47 -19.22 2.86
N PHE A 110 -2.90 -18.65 1.79
CA PHE A 110 -2.53 -17.23 1.75
C PHE A 110 -3.72 -16.32 2.04
N ILE A 111 -4.85 -16.51 1.34
CA ILE A 111 -6.01 -15.65 1.55
C ILE A 111 -6.62 -15.80 2.95
N ARG A 112 -6.62 -17.01 3.52
CA ARG A 112 -7.07 -17.26 4.91
C ARG A 112 -6.19 -16.50 5.90
N GLN A 113 -4.87 -16.62 5.78
CA GLN A 113 -3.93 -15.91 6.66
C GLN A 113 -4.05 -14.39 6.53
N TRP A 114 -4.30 -13.88 5.32
CA TRP A 114 -4.59 -12.46 5.11
C TRP A 114 -5.82 -12.01 5.89
N LEU A 115 -6.93 -12.72 5.75
CA LEU A 115 -8.17 -12.43 6.46
C LEU A 115 -8.03 -12.54 7.98
N ASP A 116 -7.23 -13.49 8.47
CA ASP A 116 -6.92 -13.61 9.91
C ASP A 116 -6.22 -12.35 10.44
N MET A 117 -5.34 -11.72 9.66
CA MET A 117 -4.70 -10.45 10.05
C MET A 117 -5.71 -9.28 10.06
N ASP A 118 -6.69 -9.27 9.16
CA ASP A 118 -7.75 -8.27 9.14
C ASP A 118 -8.66 -8.42 10.36
N ILE A 119 -9.02 -9.65 10.72
CA ILE A 119 -9.76 -9.97 11.95
C ILE A 119 -8.97 -9.52 13.18
N ALA A 120 -7.71 -9.90 13.29
CA ALA A 120 -6.84 -9.51 14.42
C ALA A 120 -6.75 -7.98 14.57
N THR A 121 -6.70 -7.25 13.45
CA THR A 121 -6.69 -5.78 13.46
C THR A 121 -8.03 -5.21 13.96
N ALA A 122 -9.15 -5.82 13.57
CA ALA A 122 -10.48 -5.41 14.03
C ALA A 122 -10.66 -5.68 15.53
N GLU A 123 -10.24 -6.85 16.00
CA GLU A 123 -10.27 -7.24 17.40
C GLU A 123 -9.40 -6.32 18.28
N LEU A 124 -8.20 -5.97 17.78
CA LEU A 124 -7.33 -5.00 18.46
C LEU A 124 -8.05 -3.66 18.66
N ARG A 125 -8.71 -3.14 17.62
CA ARG A 125 -9.50 -1.91 17.73
C ARG A 125 -10.61 -2.05 18.77
N GLN A 126 -11.36 -3.15 18.74
CA GLN A 126 -12.42 -3.41 19.71
C GLN A 126 -11.89 -3.47 21.15
N LYS A 127 -10.74 -4.11 21.38
CA LYS A 127 -10.05 -4.14 22.68
C LYS A 127 -9.75 -2.73 23.19
N TYR A 128 -9.31 -1.82 22.31
CA TYR A 128 -8.91 -0.48 22.73
C TYR A 128 -10.04 0.54 22.82
N VAL A 129 -11.20 0.30 22.24
CA VAL A 129 -12.38 1.21 22.37
C VAL A 129 -12.72 1.50 23.83
N PRO A 130 -12.92 0.52 24.73
CA PRO A 130 -13.23 0.80 26.12
C PRO A 130 -12.06 1.41 26.93
N ILE A 131 -10.82 1.18 26.50
CA ILE A 131 -9.63 1.76 27.14
C ILE A 131 -9.55 3.25 26.82
N VAL A 132 -9.68 3.61 25.53
CA VAL A 132 -9.65 5.00 25.09
C VAL A 132 -10.86 5.80 25.60
N SER A 133 -12.06 5.20 25.66
CA SER A 133 -13.27 5.86 26.15
C SER A 133 -13.25 6.20 27.65
N LYS A 134 -12.32 5.64 28.43
CA LYS A 134 -12.05 6.06 29.82
C LYS A 134 -11.25 7.37 29.90
N ILE A 135 -10.59 7.77 28.81
CA ILE A 135 -9.71 8.94 28.74
C ILE A 135 -10.38 10.06 27.94
N LEU A 136 -11.03 9.71 26.85
CA LEU A 136 -11.69 10.63 25.90
C LEU A 136 -13.20 10.45 25.96
N ASP A 137 -13.93 11.52 25.67
CA ASP A 137 -15.39 11.40 25.46
C ASP A 137 -15.72 10.52 24.24
N GLY A 138 -16.99 10.14 24.10
CA GLY A 138 -17.43 9.24 23.03
C GLY A 138 -17.19 9.78 21.63
N LYS A 139 -17.29 11.10 21.41
CA LYS A 139 -17.07 11.73 20.11
C LYS A 139 -15.58 11.70 19.74
N LYS A 140 -14.70 12.07 20.66
CA LYS A 140 -13.24 12.02 20.45
C LYS A 140 -12.76 10.59 20.29
N THR A 141 -13.30 9.64 21.07
CA THR A 141 -13.01 8.20 20.91
C THR A 141 -13.38 7.72 19.50
N ALA A 142 -14.60 8.05 19.04
CA ALA A 142 -15.04 7.70 17.69
C ALA A 142 -14.15 8.36 16.60
N THR A 143 -13.82 9.65 16.79
CA THR A 143 -12.93 10.37 15.89
C THR A 143 -11.56 9.70 15.78
N PHE A 144 -10.98 9.29 16.91
CA PHE A 144 -9.69 8.57 16.91
C PHE A 144 -9.75 7.30 16.07
N PHE A 145 -10.72 6.42 16.29
CA PHE A 145 -10.81 5.15 15.54
C PHE A 145 -11.20 5.36 14.07
N GLN A 146 -11.95 6.41 13.74
CA GLN A 146 -12.22 6.78 12.35
C GLN A 146 -10.95 7.26 11.64
N LEU A 147 -10.13 8.08 12.28
CA LEU A 147 -8.83 8.53 11.75
C LEU A 147 -7.88 7.33 11.58
N ASP A 148 -7.77 6.50 12.60
CA ASP A 148 -6.96 5.29 12.56
C ASP A 148 -7.34 4.39 11.38
N ARG A 149 -8.63 4.14 11.18
CA ARG A 149 -9.13 3.36 10.06
C ARG A 149 -8.82 4.01 8.70
N ARG A 150 -9.01 5.32 8.55
CA ARG A 150 -8.69 6.03 7.30
C ARG A 150 -7.23 5.94 6.94
N ILE A 151 -6.34 6.11 7.92
CA ILE A 151 -4.89 5.97 7.72
C ILE A 151 -4.57 4.53 7.29
N ALA A 152 -5.13 3.53 7.97
CA ALA A 152 -4.94 2.12 7.61
C ALA A 152 -5.41 1.83 6.17
N MET A 153 -6.58 2.32 5.76
CA MET A 153 -7.10 2.14 4.40
C MET A 153 -6.20 2.77 3.33
N MET A 154 -5.65 3.96 3.58
CA MET A 154 -4.72 4.60 2.63
C MET A 154 -3.44 3.77 2.47
N MET A 155 -2.90 3.25 3.57
CA MET A 155 -1.71 2.38 3.54
C MET A 155 -2.00 1.06 2.83
N GLU A 156 -3.16 0.47 3.09
CA GLU A 156 -3.58 -0.79 2.48
C GLU A 156 -3.80 -0.65 0.97
N LEU A 157 -4.43 0.44 0.53
CA LEU A 157 -4.60 0.73 -0.89
C LEU A 157 -3.25 0.84 -1.61
N GLN A 158 -2.27 1.51 -1.00
CA GLN A 158 -0.93 1.64 -1.57
C GLN A 158 -0.23 0.28 -1.71
N VAL A 159 -0.32 -0.58 -0.70
CA VAL A 159 0.26 -1.93 -0.74
C VAL A 159 -0.47 -2.79 -1.77
N SER A 160 -1.80 -2.83 -1.72
CA SER A 160 -2.63 -3.67 -2.62
C SER A 160 -2.46 -3.30 -4.09
N SER A 161 -2.26 -1.99 -4.39
CA SER A 161 -2.04 -1.55 -5.77
C SER A 161 -0.73 -2.05 -6.39
N GLN A 162 0.21 -2.51 -5.58
CA GLN A 162 1.50 -3.05 -6.03
C GLN A 162 1.55 -4.58 -6.02
N MET A 163 0.53 -5.23 -5.44
CA MET A 163 0.46 -6.69 -5.40
C MET A 163 -0.23 -7.23 -6.64
N PRO A 164 0.42 -8.14 -7.38
CA PRO A 164 -0.25 -8.83 -8.47
C PRO A 164 -1.32 -9.79 -7.93
N LEU A 165 -2.39 -9.98 -8.70
CA LEU A 165 -3.41 -10.96 -8.37
C LEU A 165 -2.87 -12.40 -8.54
N VAL A 166 -3.42 -13.33 -7.78
CA VAL A 166 -3.21 -14.77 -8.03
C VAL A 166 -3.75 -15.08 -9.42
N GLN A 167 -2.89 -15.60 -10.30
CA GLN A 167 -3.26 -15.95 -11.68
C GLN A 167 -3.45 -17.45 -11.80
N GLU A 168 -4.49 -17.86 -12.52
CA GLU A 168 -4.55 -19.21 -13.05
C GLU A 168 -3.42 -19.36 -14.06
N GLN A 169 -2.57 -20.38 -13.88
CA GLN A 169 -1.63 -20.76 -14.94
C GLN A 169 -2.45 -21.41 -16.04
N GLU A 170 -2.49 -20.81 -17.22
CA GLU A 170 -2.93 -21.49 -18.43
C GLU A 170 -2.00 -22.70 -18.64
N GLN A 171 -2.57 -23.91 -18.50
CA GLN A 171 -1.89 -25.20 -18.75
C GLN A 171 -1.71 -25.41 -20.24
#